data_e584ab4cc04886df31cf6da56dc472ae
#
_entry.id   e584ab4cc04886df31cf6da56dc472ae
#
_cell.length_a   1.000
_cell.length_b   1.000
_cell.length_c   1.000
_cell.angle_alpha   90.00
_cell.angle_beta   90.00
_cell.angle_gamma   90.00
#
_symmetry.space_group_name_H-M   'P 1'
#
loop_
_entity.id
_entity.type
_entity.pdbx_description
1 polymer ?
#
loop_
_entity_poly.entity_id
_entity_poly.type
_entity_poly.pdbx_seq_one_letter_code
_entity_poly.pdbx_strand_id
1 'polypeptide(L)'
;MSMTLYHGEPNGPSFTVLAALFEKELDASLVYIDLAQGRRHELPCALQPEVAMSVEGEGPVLLVDGEGMADSVFIACYLDDVGPGGALRPSDAHARWEMMTWCRQLIERTAPAAAYLGCHAHPPRPDPAMLSKIGSVDLRARWDGAAAGTAADDKLADSRAKITQAVEKIEARLAGRDWLLKEFSIADLESYAWLAGMMNVVPSAFAGKSRTASWLKRIEARPAVRRALSLARGPKPATSWAPGPEINRWG
;
A
#
# COMPACT_ATOMS: atom_id res chain seq x y z
N MET A 1 -15.83 -10.42 -18.25
CA MET A 1 -15.19 -10.29 -16.93
C MET A 1 -15.69 -9.01 -16.30
N SER A 2 -16.36 -9.13 -15.19
CA SER A 2 -16.87 -7.99 -14.42
C SER A 2 -15.92 -7.75 -13.25
N MET A 3 -15.46 -6.52 -13.06
CA MET A 3 -14.54 -6.16 -11.97
C MET A 3 -15.14 -5.07 -11.10
N THR A 4 -15.03 -5.22 -9.78
CA THR A 4 -15.35 -4.18 -8.79
C THR A 4 -14.18 -4.05 -7.81
N LEU A 5 -13.60 -2.86 -7.74
CA LEU A 5 -12.51 -2.57 -6.81
C LEU A 5 -13.02 -1.73 -5.64
N TYR A 6 -12.96 -2.31 -4.46
CA TYR A 6 -13.19 -1.63 -3.19
C TYR A 6 -11.84 -1.06 -2.71
N HIS A 7 -11.75 0.25 -2.57
CA HIS A 7 -10.50 0.92 -2.27
C HIS A 7 -10.68 2.08 -1.28
N GLY A 8 -9.63 2.40 -0.55
CA GLY A 8 -9.56 3.59 0.31
C GLY A 8 -8.99 4.81 -0.42
N GLU A 9 -8.46 5.75 0.34
CA GLU A 9 -7.66 6.84 -0.22
C GLU A 9 -6.51 6.29 -1.06
N PRO A 10 -6.07 7.01 -2.11
CA PRO A 10 -4.96 6.57 -2.96
C PRO A 10 -3.61 6.71 -2.22
N ASN A 11 -3.43 5.90 -1.20
CA ASN A 11 -2.28 5.78 -0.32
C ASN A 11 -2.11 4.30 0.05
N GLY A 12 -0.88 3.87 0.41
CA GLY A 12 -0.63 2.48 0.75
C GLY A 12 -1.16 1.49 -0.29
N PRO A 13 -1.70 0.34 0.11
CA PRO A 13 -2.14 -0.72 -0.79
C PRO A 13 -3.18 -0.28 -1.83
N SER A 14 -4.08 0.64 -1.45
CA SER A 14 -5.09 1.16 -2.39
C SER A 14 -4.47 1.92 -3.56
N PHE A 15 -3.38 2.67 -3.31
CA PHE A 15 -2.66 3.34 -4.39
C PHE A 15 -2.06 2.33 -5.39
N THR A 16 -1.39 1.28 -4.89
CA THR A 16 -0.77 0.26 -5.74
C THR A 16 -1.77 -0.35 -6.71
N VAL A 17 -2.94 -0.75 -6.19
CA VAL A 17 -3.97 -1.41 -7.01
C VAL A 17 -4.63 -0.44 -8.00
N LEU A 18 -4.96 0.78 -7.56
CA LEU A 18 -5.53 1.81 -8.45
C LEU A 18 -4.57 2.17 -9.58
N ALA A 19 -3.29 2.39 -9.25
CA ALA A 19 -2.29 2.72 -10.26
C ALA A 19 -2.08 1.55 -11.24
N ALA A 20 -2.00 0.31 -10.74
CA ALA A 20 -1.88 -0.88 -11.59
C ALA A 20 -3.10 -1.04 -12.52
N LEU A 21 -4.31 -0.86 -12.01
CA LEU A 21 -5.56 -0.92 -12.80
C LEU A 21 -5.49 0.06 -13.99
N PHE A 22 -5.07 1.30 -13.74
CA PHE A 22 -5.00 2.32 -14.79
C PHE A 22 -3.79 2.15 -15.72
N GLU A 23 -2.65 1.66 -15.24
CA GLU A 23 -1.51 1.30 -16.10
C GLU A 23 -1.85 0.15 -17.06
N LYS A 24 -2.76 -0.73 -16.63
CA LYS A 24 -3.23 -1.86 -17.42
C LYS A 24 -4.45 -1.54 -18.28
N GLU A 25 -4.88 -0.26 -18.31
CA GLU A 25 -6.02 0.20 -19.12
C GLU A 25 -7.29 -0.63 -18.89
N LEU A 26 -7.49 -1.11 -17.66
CA LEU A 26 -8.65 -1.90 -17.28
C LEU A 26 -9.76 -1.01 -16.73
N ASP A 27 -11.00 -1.40 -17.01
CA ASP A 27 -12.19 -0.80 -16.41
C ASP A 27 -12.70 -1.67 -15.26
N ALA A 28 -13.00 -1.02 -14.15
CA ALA A 28 -13.65 -1.62 -12.98
C ALA A 28 -14.64 -0.64 -12.37
N SER A 29 -15.69 -1.15 -11.75
CA SER A 29 -16.52 -0.36 -10.85
C SER A 29 -15.70 0.01 -9.62
N LEU A 30 -15.49 1.30 -9.38
CA LEU A 30 -14.71 1.77 -8.22
C LEU A 30 -15.66 2.10 -7.07
N VAL A 31 -15.46 1.45 -5.93
CA VAL A 31 -16.23 1.67 -4.70
C VAL A 31 -15.29 2.14 -3.60
N TYR A 32 -15.45 3.41 -3.23
CA TYR A 32 -14.66 3.96 -2.13
C TYR A 32 -15.15 3.44 -0.79
N ILE A 33 -14.21 3.03 0.05
CA ILE A 33 -14.41 2.65 1.45
C ILE A 33 -13.45 3.48 2.30
N ASP A 34 -13.94 4.06 3.37
CA ASP A 34 -13.05 4.73 4.33
C ASP A 34 -12.31 3.69 5.19
N LEU A 35 -11.19 3.21 4.67
CA LEU A 35 -10.36 2.22 5.36
C LEU A 35 -9.77 2.75 6.66
N ALA A 36 -9.54 4.07 6.76
CA ALA A 36 -9.06 4.70 7.99
C ALA A 36 -10.12 4.76 9.12
N GLN A 37 -11.38 4.45 8.78
CA GLN A 37 -12.45 4.24 9.76
C GLN A 37 -12.78 2.76 10.01
N GLY A 38 -11.99 1.83 9.49
CA GLY A 38 -12.22 0.39 9.65
C GLY A 38 -13.40 -0.15 8.84
N ARG A 39 -13.84 0.56 7.78
CA ARG A 39 -15.05 0.23 7.02
C ARG A 39 -14.92 -0.94 6.05
N ARG A 40 -13.75 -1.60 5.98
CA ARG A 40 -13.58 -2.80 5.15
C ARG A 40 -14.64 -3.88 5.45
N HIS A 41 -15.08 -3.97 6.70
CA HIS A 41 -16.09 -4.94 7.13
C HIS A 41 -17.53 -4.60 6.68
N GLU A 42 -17.73 -3.48 5.98
CA GLU A 42 -18.99 -3.13 5.31
C GLU A 42 -19.11 -3.68 3.88
N LEU A 43 -18.13 -4.43 3.41
CA LEU A 43 -18.16 -5.01 2.07
C LEU A 43 -19.43 -5.88 1.89
N PRO A 44 -20.18 -5.69 0.79
CA PRO A 44 -21.42 -6.41 0.55
C PRO A 44 -21.21 -7.86 0.10
N CYS A 45 -19.99 -8.34 0.06
CA CYS A 45 -19.62 -9.69 -0.34
C CYS A 45 -19.12 -10.50 0.86
N ALA A 46 -19.48 -11.77 0.90
CA ALA A 46 -18.83 -12.72 1.80
C ALA A 46 -17.38 -12.88 1.33
N LEU A 47 -16.45 -12.29 2.07
CA LEU A 47 -15.03 -12.50 1.82
C LEU A 47 -14.68 -13.94 2.19
N GLN A 48 -13.95 -14.62 1.32
CA GLN A 48 -13.34 -15.90 1.66
C GLN A 48 -12.35 -15.70 2.81
N PRO A 49 -12.12 -16.72 3.66
CA PRO A 49 -11.20 -16.60 4.81
C PRO A 49 -9.81 -16.07 4.42
N GLU A 50 -9.29 -16.48 3.26
CA GLU A 50 -7.99 -16.05 2.73
C GLU A 50 -7.95 -14.55 2.47
N VAL A 51 -9.04 -13.98 1.95
CA VAL A 51 -9.17 -12.54 1.71
C VAL A 51 -9.35 -11.77 3.02
N ALA A 52 -10.17 -12.31 3.92
CA ALA A 52 -10.39 -11.70 5.24
C ALA A 52 -9.12 -11.70 6.11
N MET A 53 -8.21 -12.64 5.88
CA MET A 53 -6.94 -12.81 6.57
C MET A 53 -5.74 -12.22 5.81
N SER A 54 -5.98 -11.34 4.84
CA SER A 54 -4.92 -10.67 4.10
C SER A 54 -3.87 -10.07 5.03
N VAL A 55 -2.59 -10.24 4.66
CA VAL A 55 -1.45 -9.68 5.43
C VAL A 55 -1.46 -8.15 5.44
N GLU A 56 -2.09 -7.52 4.47
CA GLU A 56 -2.26 -6.06 4.42
C GLU A 56 -3.37 -5.56 5.35
N GLY A 57 -4.09 -6.46 6.03
CA GLY A 57 -5.14 -6.11 6.97
C GLY A 57 -6.31 -5.40 6.28
N GLU A 58 -6.42 -4.09 6.47
CA GLU A 58 -7.48 -3.24 5.91
C GLU A 58 -7.23 -2.81 4.44
N GLY A 59 -6.45 -3.58 3.69
CA GLY A 59 -6.12 -3.30 2.29
C GLY A 59 -7.32 -3.39 1.33
N PRO A 60 -7.15 -3.01 0.06
CA PRO A 60 -8.20 -3.05 -0.95
C PRO A 60 -8.63 -4.49 -1.27
N VAL A 61 -9.84 -4.61 -1.81
CA VAL A 61 -10.37 -5.89 -2.32
C VAL A 61 -10.83 -5.71 -3.76
N LEU A 62 -10.36 -6.58 -4.65
CA LEU A 62 -10.84 -6.69 -6.03
C LEU A 62 -11.81 -7.88 -6.13
N LEU A 63 -13.02 -7.64 -6.59
CA LEU A 63 -13.95 -8.69 -7.00
C LEU A 63 -13.85 -8.90 -8.51
N VAL A 64 -13.72 -10.15 -8.93
CA VAL A 64 -13.76 -10.55 -10.33
C VAL A 64 -14.81 -11.65 -10.48
N ASP A 65 -15.84 -11.35 -11.26
CA ASP A 65 -16.98 -12.27 -11.47
C ASP A 65 -17.55 -12.84 -10.14
N GLY A 66 -17.48 -12.04 -9.07
CA GLY A 66 -17.99 -12.39 -7.73
C GLY A 66 -16.96 -13.00 -6.77
N GLU A 67 -15.77 -13.34 -7.25
CA GLU A 67 -14.69 -13.86 -6.42
C GLU A 67 -13.77 -12.73 -5.91
N GLY A 68 -13.45 -12.74 -4.61
CA GLY A 68 -12.66 -11.70 -3.96
C GLY A 68 -11.17 -12.00 -3.94
N MET A 69 -10.37 -10.98 -4.21
CA MET A 69 -8.91 -11.01 -4.06
C MET A 69 -8.44 -9.86 -3.16
N ALA A 70 -7.44 -10.12 -2.33
CA ALA A 70 -6.76 -9.11 -1.51
C ALA A 70 -5.24 -9.18 -1.74
N ASP A 71 -4.51 -8.34 -1.03
CA ASP A 71 -3.07 -8.10 -1.16
C ASP A 71 -2.68 -7.37 -2.45
N SER A 72 -2.23 -6.13 -2.28
CA SER A 72 -1.99 -5.18 -3.37
C SER A 72 -1.07 -5.72 -4.46
N VAL A 73 0.02 -6.40 -4.07
CA VAL A 73 0.98 -6.97 -5.02
C VAL A 73 0.37 -8.11 -5.83
N PHE A 74 -0.42 -8.99 -5.18
CA PHE A 74 -1.09 -10.10 -5.90
C PHE A 74 -2.19 -9.59 -6.82
N ILE A 75 -2.99 -8.61 -6.36
CA ILE A 75 -3.97 -7.95 -7.23
C ILE A 75 -3.27 -7.28 -8.42
N ALA A 76 -2.17 -6.54 -8.20
CA ALA A 76 -1.43 -5.89 -9.27
C ALA A 76 -0.84 -6.91 -10.27
N CYS A 77 -0.36 -8.07 -9.79
CA CYS A 77 0.06 -9.17 -10.66
C CYS A 77 -1.09 -9.73 -11.50
N TYR A 78 -2.26 -9.94 -10.89
CA TYR A 78 -3.44 -10.39 -11.61
C TYR A 78 -3.86 -9.38 -12.69
N LEU A 79 -3.93 -8.09 -12.35
CA LEU A 79 -4.24 -7.03 -13.31
C LEU A 79 -3.24 -7.00 -14.47
N ASP A 80 -1.96 -7.24 -14.18
CA ASP A 80 -0.92 -7.33 -15.21
C ASP A 80 -1.11 -8.52 -16.15
N ASP A 81 -1.62 -9.66 -15.66
CA ASP A 81 -1.92 -10.83 -16.48
C ASP A 81 -3.12 -10.61 -17.41
N VAL A 82 -4.15 -9.90 -16.97
CA VAL A 82 -5.41 -9.80 -17.72
C VAL A 82 -5.57 -8.49 -18.49
N GLY A 83 -4.80 -7.47 -18.19
CA GLY A 83 -4.94 -6.14 -18.80
C GLY A 83 -4.06 -5.95 -20.04
N PRO A 84 -4.53 -5.14 -21.03
CA PRO A 84 -3.84 -4.92 -22.29
C PRO A 84 -2.66 -3.93 -22.20
N GLY A 85 -2.61 -3.09 -21.18
CA GLY A 85 -1.58 -2.05 -21.01
C GLY A 85 -0.16 -2.60 -20.89
N GLY A 86 0.83 -1.73 -20.80
CA GLY A 86 2.23 -2.09 -20.68
C GLY A 86 2.52 -3.05 -19.52
N ALA A 87 3.51 -3.94 -19.67
CA ALA A 87 3.86 -4.90 -18.62
C ALA A 87 4.33 -4.19 -17.34
N LEU A 88 3.80 -4.63 -16.21
CA LEU A 88 4.20 -4.17 -14.86
C LEU A 88 5.14 -5.17 -14.17
N ARG A 89 5.37 -6.33 -14.78
CA ARG A 89 6.32 -7.36 -14.34
C ARG A 89 7.36 -7.63 -15.41
N PRO A 90 8.62 -7.82 -15.03
CA PRO A 90 9.65 -8.27 -15.97
C PRO A 90 9.26 -9.58 -16.65
N SER A 91 9.60 -9.73 -17.94
CA SER A 91 9.42 -10.99 -18.67
C SER A 91 10.43 -12.07 -18.24
N ASP A 92 11.61 -11.67 -17.80
CA ASP A 92 12.64 -12.56 -17.30
C ASP A 92 12.30 -13.12 -15.92
N ALA A 93 12.47 -14.42 -15.71
CA ALA A 93 12.10 -15.10 -14.48
C ALA A 93 12.92 -14.65 -13.26
N HIS A 94 14.22 -14.38 -13.44
CA HIS A 94 15.08 -13.91 -12.37
C HIS A 94 14.69 -12.47 -11.95
N ALA A 95 14.44 -11.59 -12.93
CA ALA A 95 13.99 -10.23 -12.65
C ALA A 95 12.59 -10.20 -12.00
N ARG A 96 11.68 -11.14 -12.35
CA ARG A 96 10.41 -11.32 -11.63
C ARG A 96 10.62 -11.74 -10.18
N TRP A 97 11.53 -12.69 -9.94
CA TRP A 97 11.91 -13.09 -8.58
C TRP A 97 12.47 -11.90 -7.79
N GLU A 98 13.32 -11.09 -8.41
CA GLU A 98 13.88 -9.87 -7.80
C GLU A 98 12.78 -8.86 -7.43
N MET A 99 11.82 -8.63 -8.34
CA MET A 99 10.65 -7.78 -8.09
C MET A 99 9.82 -8.30 -6.90
N MET A 100 9.47 -9.58 -6.90
CA MET A 100 8.65 -10.18 -5.84
C MET A 100 9.38 -10.15 -4.49
N THR A 101 10.68 -10.39 -4.48
CA THR A 101 11.52 -10.30 -3.27
C THR A 101 11.56 -8.87 -2.73
N TRP A 102 11.65 -7.88 -3.62
CA TRP A 102 11.59 -6.47 -3.25
C TRP A 102 10.24 -6.11 -2.61
N CYS A 103 9.14 -6.45 -3.26
CA CYS A 103 7.79 -6.21 -2.75
C CYS A 103 7.57 -6.91 -1.41
N ARG A 104 7.99 -8.17 -1.27
CA ARG A 104 7.90 -8.90 -0.01
C ARG A 104 8.64 -8.18 1.13
N GLN A 105 9.87 -7.70 0.89
CA GLN A 105 10.63 -6.95 1.91
C GLN A 105 9.92 -5.64 2.30
N LEU A 106 9.26 -4.97 1.36
CA LEU A 106 8.45 -3.80 1.66
C LEU A 106 7.28 -4.14 2.58
N ILE A 107 6.49 -5.16 2.22
CA ILE A 107 5.30 -5.58 2.98
C ILE A 107 5.69 -6.06 4.38
N GLU A 108 6.78 -6.80 4.51
CA GLU A 108 7.20 -7.36 5.80
C GLU A 108 7.85 -6.33 6.73
N ARG A 109 8.50 -5.29 6.21
CA ARG A 109 9.35 -4.39 7.02
C ARG A 109 8.95 -2.93 6.93
N THR A 110 8.73 -2.42 5.72
CA THR A 110 8.51 -0.99 5.47
C THR A 110 7.05 -0.62 5.69
N ALA A 111 6.14 -1.41 5.19
CA ALA A 111 4.71 -1.16 5.28
C ALA A 111 4.21 -1.06 6.73
N PRO A 112 4.54 -2.01 7.65
CA PRO A 112 4.14 -1.88 9.04
C PRO A 112 4.75 -0.66 9.73
N ALA A 113 6.00 -0.32 9.40
CA ALA A 113 6.65 0.86 9.96
C ALA A 113 5.99 2.15 9.46
N ALA A 114 5.67 2.24 8.16
CA ALA A 114 4.97 3.37 7.57
C ALA A 114 3.57 3.55 8.15
N ALA A 115 2.79 2.45 8.24
CA ALA A 115 1.45 2.48 8.83
C ALA A 115 1.50 2.89 10.30
N TYR A 116 2.43 2.35 11.09
CA TYR A 116 2.58 2.71 12.50
C TYR A 116 2.91 4.20 12.67
N LEU A 117 3.89 4.71 11.94
CA LEU A 117 4.28 6.12 11.98
C LEU A 117 3.16 7.02 11.46
N GLY A 118 2.50 6.62 10.38
CA GLY A 118 1.39 7.35 9.78
C GLY A 118 0.20 7.46 10.73
N CYS A 119 -0.21 6.36 11.35
CA CYS A 119 -1.28 6.34 12.36
C CYS A 119 -0.92 7.15 13.60
N HIS A 120 0.35 7.18 14.01
CA HIS A 120 0.78 7.99 15.13
C HIS A 120 0.79 9.48 14.80
N ALA A 121 1.26 9.86 13.61
CA ALA A 121 1.25 11.25 13.15
C ALA A 121 -0.18 11.78 12.85
N HIS A 122 -1.05 10.89 12.39
CA HIS A 122 -2.41 11.17 11.97
C HIS A 122 -3.36 10.08 12.50
N PRO A 123 -3.72 10.12 13.79
CA PRO A 123 -4.52 9.08 14.42
C PRO A 123 -5.84 8.83 13.67
N PRO A 124 -6.16 7.58 13.31
CA PRO A 124 -7.41 7.24 12.67
C PRO A 124 -8.57 7.45 13.67
N ARG A 125 -9.76 7.64 13.11
CA ARG A 125 -11.00 7.76 13.93
C ARG A 125 -11.94 6.62 13.57
N PRO A 126 -11.66 5.40 14.07
CA PRO A 126 -12.45 4.24 13.73
C PRO A 126 -13.88 4.35 14.25
N ASP A 127 -14.83 3.83 13.48
CA ASP A 127 -16.18 3.64 13.93
C ASP A 127 -16.23 2.43 14.90
N PRO A 128 -16.65 2.61 16.17
CA PRO A 128 -16.72 1.52 17.13
C PRO A 128 -17.59 0.33 16.67
N ALA A 129 -18.65 0.60 15.89
CA ALA A 129 -19.49 -0.45 15.34
C ALA A 129 -18.76 -1.28 14.28
N MET A 130 -17.82 -0.68 13.56
CA MET A 130 -16.95 -1.41 12.61
C MET A 130 -15.89 -2.21 13.35
N LEU A 131 -15.25 -1.63 14.35
CA LEU A 131 -14.25 -2.34 15.16
C LEU A 131 -14.81 -3.61 15.81
N SER A 132 -16.07 -3.60 16.22
CA SER A 132 -16.71 -4.77 16.82
C SER A 132 -16.81 -5.97 15.86
N LYS A 133 -16.76 -5.72 14.54
CA LYS A 133 -16.82 -6.75 13.50
C LYS A 133 -15.45 -7.39 13.21
N ILE A 134 -14.37 -6.81 13.70
CA ILE A 134 -13.01 -7.35 13.52
C ILE A 134 -12.85 -8.59 14.39
N GLY A 135 -12.70 -9.76 13.76
CA GLY A 135 -12.51 -11.03 14.44
C GLY A 135 -11.13 -11.18 15.10
N SER A 136 -10.11 -10.60 14.51
CA SER A 136 -8.73 -10.65 15.04
C SER A 136 -8.58 -9.74 16.26
N VAL A 137 -8.21 -10.35 17.40
CA VAL A 137 -7.93 -9.63 18.65
C VAL A 137 -6.75 -8.68 18.48
N ASP A 138 -5.70 -9.12 17.79
CA ASP A 138 -4.50 -8.33 17.58
C ASP A 138 -4.77 -7.11 16.67
N LEU A 139 -5.51 -7.31 15.58
CA LEU A 139 -5.88 -6.20 14.70
C LEU A 139 -6.75 -5.17 15.45
N ARG A 140 -7.69 -5.64 16.26
CA ARG A 140 -8.52 -4.76 17.10
C ARG A 140 -7.67 -3.95 18.07
N ALA A 141 -6.73 -4.61 18.80
CA ALA A 141 -5.83 -3.94 19.72
C ALA A 141 -4.96 -2.87 19.03
N ARG A 142 -4.58 -3.11 17.77
CA ARG A 142 -3.82 -2.14 16.97
C ARG A 142 -4.67 -0.93 16.58
N TRP A 143 -5.94 -1.14 16.24
CA TRP A 143 -6.87 -0.06 16.02
C TRP A 143 -7.07 0.78 17.27
N ASP A 144 -7.28 0.14 18.42
CA ASP A 144 -7.45 0.83 19.72
C ASP A 144 -6.20 1.65 20.07
N GLY A 145 -5.02 1.08 19.90
CA GLY A 145 -3.75 1.77 20.12
C GLY A 145 -3.53 2.96 19.19
N ALA A 146 -3.84 2.79 17.89
CA ALA A 146 -3.71 3.86 16.91
C ALA A 146 -4.71 5.01 17.20
N ALA A 147 -5.97 4.69 17.53
CA ALA A 147 -6.99 5.68 17.86
C ALA A 147 -6.66 6.44 19.15
N ALA A 148 -6.08 5.76 20.14
CA ALA A 148 -5.63 6.38 21.41
C ALA A 148 -4.37 7.22 21.24
N GLY A 149 -3.68 7.16 20.10
CA GLY A 149 -2.41 7.84 19.88
C GLY A 149 -1.28 7.31 20.77
N THR A 150 -1.45 6.13 21.36
CA THR A 150 -0.43 5.53 22.22
C THR A 150 0.65 4.85 21.35
N ALA A 151 1.87 5.32 21.49
CA ALA A 151 3.02 4.73 20.83
C ALA A 151 4.19 4.57 21.81
N ALA A 152 4.86 3.45 21.74
CA ALA A 152 6.08 3.25 22.48
C ALA A 152 7.25 3.91 21.74
N ASP A 153 8.11 4.63 22.46
CA ASP A 153 9.22 5.40 21.89
C ASP A 153 10.21 4.52 21.14
N ASP A 154 10.49 3.33 21.65
CA ASP A 154 11.36 2.33 21.02
C ASP A 154 10.78 1.85 19.69
N LYS A 155 9.47 1.62 19.61
CA LYS A 155 8.79 1.23 18.37
C LYS A 155 8.74 2.37 17.35
N LEU A 156 8.58 3.61 17.80
CA LEU A 156 8.69 4.78 16.92
C LEU A 156 10.10 4.91 16.36
N ALA A 157 11.14 4.74 17.19
CA ALA A 157 12.53 4.81 16.77
C ALA A 157 12.87 3.69 15.77
N ASP A 158 12.46 2.44 16.05
CA ASP A 158 12.64 1.28 15.15
C ASP A 158 11.92 1.51 13.81
N SER A 159 10.68 2.00 13.85
CA SER A 159 9.93 2.30 12.63
C SER A 159 10.60 3.39 11.79
N ARG A 160 11.09 4.47 12.40
CA ARG A 160 11.86 5.51 11.69
C ARG A 160 13.14 4.94 11.08
N ALA A 161 13.85 4.07 11.79
CA ALA A 161 15.04 3.41 11.27
C ALA A 161 14.72 2.55 10.04
N LYS A 162 13.61 1.80 10.06
CA LYS A 162 13.16 0.99 8.92
C LYS A 162 12.81 1.84 7.69
N ILE A 163 12.14 2.98 7.88
CA ILE A 163 11.86 3.92 6.78
C ILE A 163 13.17 4.49 6.23
N THR A 164 14.10 4.90 7.09
CA THR A 164 15.40 5.41 6.67
C THR A 164 16.16 4.37 5.85
N GLN A 165 16.24 3.12 6.32
CA GLN A 165 16.89 2.02 5.59
C GLN A 165 16.23 1.75 4.23
N ALA A 166 14.90 1.80 4.16
CA ALA A 166 14.18 1.62 2.90
C ALA A 166 14.54 2.72 1.89
N VAL A 167 14.54 3.97 2.32
CA VAL A 167 14.92 5.12 1.47
C VAL A 167 16.39 5.05 1.05
N GLU A 168 17.29 4.68 1.93
CA GLU A 168 18.72 4.49 1.59
C GLU A 168 18.91 3.38 0.56
N LYS A 169 18.18 2.29 0.69
CA LYS A 169 18.21 1.18 -0.25
C LYS A 169 17.71 1.59 -1.64
N ILE A 170 16.64 2.39 -1.69
CA ILE A 170 16.13 2.97 -2.94
C ILE A 170 17.15 3.92 -3.56
N GLU A 171 17.70 4.86 -2.76
CA GLU A 171 18.70 5.81 -3.24
C GLU A 171 19.92 5.12 -3.85
N ALA A 172 20.39 4.04 -3.20
CA ALA A 172 21.50 3.23 -3.71
C ALA A 172 21.10 2.47 -4.98
N ARG A 173 19.91 1.91 -5.01
CA ARG A 173 19.40 1.12 -6.15
C ARG A 173 19.21 1.95 -7.40
N LEU A 174 18.84 3.22 -7.27
CA LEU A 174 18.64 4.17 -8.35
C LEU A 174 19.95 4.77 -8.91
N ALA A 175 21.12 4.32 -8.44
CA ALA A 175 22.40 4.73 -9.03
C ALA A 175 22.50 4.26 -10.48
N GLY A 176 22.47 5.20 -11.44
CA GLY A 176 22.49 4.91 -12.87
C GLY A 176 21.22 4.26 -13.42
N ARG A 177 20.11 4.36 -12.71
CA ARG A 177 18.82 3.77 -13.11
C ARG A 177 17.68 4.76 -12.93
N ASP A 178 16.67 4.62 -13.77
CA ASP A 178 15.43 5.38 -13.65
C ASP A 178 14.41 4.72 -12.72
N TRP A 179 14.43 3.39 -12.62
CA TRP A 179 13.48 2.56 -11.89
C TRP A 179 14.20 1.58 -10.96
N LEU A 180 13.47 1.03 -10.00
CA LEU A 180 14.00 0.06 -9.03
C LEU A 180 14.50 -1.22 -9.69
N LEU A 181 13.91 -1.60 -10.82
CA LEU A 181 14.39 -2.63 -11.71
C LEU A 181 14.91 -2.00 -13.01
N LYS A 182 15.09 -2.81 -14.06
CA LYS A 182 15.50 -2.30 -15.38
C LYS A 182 14.44 -1.37 -15.97
N GLU A 183 13.17 -1.72 -15.76
CA GLU A 183 12.00 -1.04 -16.26
C GLU A 183 11.04 -0.74 -15.10
N PHE A 184 10.09 0.16 -15.33
CA PHE A 184 9.01 0.44 -14.37
C PHE A 184 8.21 -0.83 -14.08
N SER A 185 7.87 -1.04 -12.81
CA SER A 185 7.24 -2.28 -12.37
C SER A 185 6.37 -2.08 -11.12
N ILE A 186 5.70 -3.15 -10.70
CA ILE A 186 4.97 -3.21 -9.43
C ILE A 186 5.87 -2.82 -8.25
N ALA A 187 7.18 -3.11 -8.29
CA ALA A 187 8.10 -2.71 -7.22
C ALA A 187 8.17 -1.19 -7.04
N ASP A 188 8.08 -0.42 -8.13
CA ASP A 188 8.05 1.05 -8.08
C ASP A 188 6.73 1.55 -7.48
N LEU A 189 5.60 0.98 -7.92
CA LEU A 189 4.27 1.32 -7.40
C LEU A 189 4.15 1.03 -5.91
N GLU A 190 4.54 -0.17 -5.49
CA GLU A 190 4.45 -0.60 -4.09
C GLU A 190 5.39 0.21 -3.20
N SER A 191 6.61 0.51 -3.66
CA SER A 191 7.54 1.37 -2.91
C SER A 191 7.00 2.79 -2.76
N TYR A 192 6.44 3.37 -3.82
CA TYR A 192 5.82 4.69 -3.77
C TYR A 192 4.64 4.70 -2.80
N ALA A 193 3.78 3.70 -2.85
CA ALA A 193 2.60 3.56 -2.01
C ALA A 193 2.89 3.75 -0.51
N TRP A 194 3.98 3.15 -0.04
CA TRP A 194 4.36 3.19 1.37
C TRP A 194 5.25 4.36 1.75
N LEU A 195 6.01 4.92 0.81
CA LEU A 195 7.05 5.91 1.12
C LEU A 195 6.68 7.35 0.78
N ALA A 196 5.81 7.58 -0.20
CA ALA A 196 5.44 8.96 -0.59
C ALA A 196 4.86 9.75 0.60
N GLY A 197 3.96 9.17 1.37
CA GLY A 197 3.39 9.79 2.57
C GLY A 197 4.41 9.99 3.70
N MET A 198 5.48 9.21 3.73
CA MET A 198 6.52 9.28 4.77
C MET A 198 7.43 10.51 4.62
N MET A 199 7.45 11.16 3.47
CA MET A 199 8.22 12.41 3.29
C MET A 199 7.85 13.48 4.32
N ASN A 200 6.58 13.53 4.74
CA ASN A 200 6.11 14.49 5.74
C ASN A 200 6.24 13.96 7.18
N VAL A 201 6.28 12.66 7.37
CA VAL A 201 6.34 12.00 8.70
C VAL A 201 7.79 11.82 9.16
N VAL A 202 8.69 11.48 8.23
CA VAL A 202 10.12 11.25 8.51
C VAL A 202 10.97 12.02 7.48
N PRO A 203 10.91 13.36 7.43
CA PRO A 203 11.62 14.15 6.42
C PRO A 203 13.13 13.95 6.43
N SER A 204 13.71 13.64 7.59
CA SER A 204 15.14 13.36 7.73
C SER A 204 15.61 12.15 6.90
N ALA A 205 14.75 11.15 6.69
CA ALA A 205 15.08 9.97 5.88
C ALA A 205 15.29 10.33 4.40
N PHE A 206 14.63 11.38 3.91
CA PHE A 206 14.66 11.82 2.51
C PHE A 206 15.67 12.96 2.27
N ALA A 207 16.24 13.54 3.33
CA ALA A 207 17.19 14.63 3.22
C ALA A 207 18.43 14.20 2.42
N GLY A 208 18.78 14.95 1.37
CA GLY A 208 19.93 14.65 0.52
C GLY A 208 19.76 13.44 -0.44
N LYS A 209 18.60 12.83 -0.51
CA LYS A 209 18.31 11.67 -1.37
C LYS A 209 17.74 12.13 -2.72
N SER A 210 18.62 12.69 -3.55
CA SER A 210 18.21 13.35 -4.81
C SER A 210 17.65 12.38 -5.86
N ARG A 211 18.16 11.14 -5.93
CA ARG A 211 17.67 10.12 -6.87
C ARG A 211 16.27 9.64 -6.45
N THR A 212 16.08 9.41 -5.16
CA THR A 212 14.77 9.06 -4.59
C THR A 212 13.75 10.17 -4.86
N ALA A 213 14.11 11.43 -4.65
CA ALA A 213 13.23 12.56 -4.94
C ALA A 213 12.87 12.65 -6.43
N SER A 214 13.83 12.42 -7.33
CA SER A 214 13.59 12.41 -8.77
C SER A 214 12.73 11.23 -9.20
N TRP A 215 12.92 10.07 -8.60
CA TRP A 215 12.15 8.86 -8.85
C TRP A 215 10.68 9.03 -8.40
N LEU A 216 10.42 9.58 -7.21
CA LEU A 216 9.06 9.89 -6.76
C LEU A 216 8.33 10.80 -7.76
N LYS A 217 8.98 11.89 -8.20
CA LYS A 217 8.42 12.80 -9.21
C LYS A 217 8.15 12.09 -10.54
N ARG A 218 9.02 11.16 -10.95
CA ARG A 218 8.85 10.39 -12.18
C ARG A 218 7.63 9.47 -12.11
N ILE A 219 7.38 8.84 -10.96
CA ILE A 219 6.17 8.05 -10.72
C ILE A 219 4.94 8.96 -10.80
N GLU A 220 4.93 10.08 -10.08
CA GLU A 220 3.82 11.03 -10.06
C GLU A 220 3.50 11.62 -11.45
N ALA A 221 4.49 11.71 -12.33
CA ALA A 221 4.29 12.22 -13.70
C ALA A 221 3.55 11.22 -14.60
N ARG A 222 3.44 9.94 -14.23
CA ARG A 222 2.73 8.92 -15.04
C ARG A 222 1.22 9.21 -15.09
N PRO A 223 0.60 9.13 -16.28
CA PRO A 223 -0.84 9.43 -16.42
C PRO A 223 -1.72 8.56 -15.51
N ALA A 224 -1.44 7.25 -15.44
CA ALA A 224 -2.17 6.30 -14.60
C ALA A 224 -2.05 6.65 -13.11
N VAL A 225 -0.86 7.02 -12.65
CA VAL A 225 -0.62 7.45 -11.27
C VAL A 225 -1.38 8.75 -10.96
N ARG A 226 -1.34 9.73 -11.86
CA ARG A 226 -2.14 10.97 -11.67
C ARG A 226 -3.63 10.69 -11.61
N ARG A 227 -4.13 9.77 -12.44
CA ARG A 227 -5.52 9.31 -12.39
C ARG A 227 -5.83 8.66 -11.05
N ALA A 228 -4.98 7.76 -10.53
CA ALA A 228 -5.14 7.16 -9.22
C ALA A 228 -5.20 8.21 -8.12
N LEU A 229 -4.25 9.14 -8.09
CA LEU A 229 -4.18 10.22 -7.09
C LEU A 229 -5.37 11.18 -7.18
N SER A 230 -5.97 11.38 -8.35
CA SER A 230 -7.16 12.24 -8.51
C SER A 230 -8.43 11.66 -7.89
N LEU A 231 -8.44 10.40 -7.49
CA LEU A 231 -9.57 9.76 -6.78
C LEU A 231 -9.58 10.07 -5.28
N ALA A 232 -8.61 10.82 -4.79
CA ALA A 232 -8.57 11.27 -3.41
C ALA A 232 -9.88 11.99 -3.01
N ARG A 233 -10.43 11.62 -1.87
CA ARG A 233 -11.60 12.27 -1.27
C ARG A 233 -11.22 13.24 -0.16
N GLY A 234 -10.16 12.94 0.56
CA GLY A 234 -9.61 13.81 1.57
C GLY A 234 -8.64 14.86 1.00
N PRO A 235 -8.48 15.99 1.68
CA PRO A 235 -7.56 17.04 1.24
C PRO A 235 -6.08 16.61 1.28
N LYS A 236 -5.77 15.56 2.02
CA LYS A 236 -4.44 15.02 2.21
C LYS A 236 -4.48 13.49 2.23
N PRO A 237 -4.66 12.81 1.09
CA PRO A 237 -4.75 11.36 1.04
C PRO A 237 -3.53 10.67 1.65
N ALA A 238 -2.34 11.26 1.50
CA ALA A 238 -1.10 10.74 2.10
C ALA A 238 -1.09 10.71 3.64
N THR A 239 -2.07 11.32 4.29
CA THR A 239 -2.22 11.29 5.76
C THR A 239 -3.34 10.35 6.23
N SER A 240 -3.99 9.63 5.33
CA SER A 240 -5.04 8.66 5.65
C SER A 240 -4.40 7.29 5.87
N TRP A 241 -4.24 6.89 7.12
CA TRP A 241 -3.59 5.64 7.49
C TRP A 241 -4.54 4.75 8.28
N ALA A 242 -4.63 3.50 7.86
CA ALA A 242 -5.16 2.40 8.66
C ALA A 242 -4.00 1.65 9.33
N PRO A 243 -4.22 0.98 10.48
CA PRO A 243 -3.23 0.06 11.02
C PRO A 243 -2.84 -0.97 9.96
N GLY A 244 -1.55 -0.97 9.63
CA GLY A 244 -1.02 -1.75 8.52
C GLY A 244 -0.92 -3.24 8.81
N PRO A 245 -0.24 -3.95 7.91
CA PRO A 245 -0.13 -5.39 7.94
C PRO A 245 0.41 -5.91 9.27
N GLU A 246 -0.05 -7.09 9.62
CA GLU A 246 0.34 -7.82 10.82
C GLU A 246 1.49 -8.76 10.49
N ILE A 247 2.71 -8.37 10.90
CA ILE A 247 3.93 -9.12 10.55
C ILE A 247 3.96 -10.50 11.19
N ASN A 248 3.33 -10.66 12.37
CA ASN A 248 3.47 -11.86 13.19
C ASN A 248 2.32 -12.86 12.98
N ARG A 249 1.56 -12.76 11.89
CA ARG A 249 0.43 -13.66 11.62
C ARG A 249 0.85 -15.13 11.40
N TRP A 250 2.11 -15.34 11.02
CA TRP A 250 2.63 -16.63 10.58
C TRP A 250 3.93 -17.03 11.28
N GLY A 251 4.35 -16.25 12.28
CA GLY A 251 5.59 -16.49 13.02
C GLY A 251 5.39 -17.28 14.29
#